data_d687e661025e6f884894cb55d5940860
#
_entry.id   d687e661025e6f884894cb55d5940860
#
_cell.length_a   1.000
_cell.length_b   1.000
_cell.length_c   1.000
_cell.angle_alpha   90.00
_cell.angle_beta   90.00
_cell.angle_gamma   90.00
#
_symmetry.space_group_name_H-M   'P 1'
#
loop_
_entity.id
_entity.type
_entity.pdbx_description
1 polymer ?
#
loop_
_entity_poly.entity_id
_entity_poly.type
_entity_poly.pdbx_seq_one_letter_code
_entity_poly.pdbx_strand_id
1 'polypeptide(L)'
;KNTLNAAGLGMTPEEYTAFAIVKAAAVMLGVIPCLFLFPLLALVVILLAVMVYFKEIRRADEKLSGKRDEIESELPRFVATITQELANSRDVLSMVEHYKQNAGATFAAELDILTADMRSGSYEAALTRFEARFNSPLLSDVVRGLIGVLRGDDGVHYFQMLAHDMKQL
;
A
#
# COMPACT_ATOMS: atom_id res chain seq x y z
N LYS A 1 6.29 5.94 -9.41
CA LYS A 1 4.95 6.07 -10.04
C LYS A 1 3.83 5.36 -9.26
N ASN A 2 4.10 4.24 -8.61
CA ASN A 2 3.07 3.40 -7.98
C ASN A 2 2.71 3.79 -6.52
N THR A 3 3.57 4.49 -5.81
CA THR A 3 3.41 4.81 -4.37
C THR A 3 2.36 5.89 -4.10
N LEU A 4 2.24 6.89 -4.96
CA LEU A 4 1.33 8.03 -4.77
C LEU A 4 -0.13 7.68 -5.09
N ASN A 5 -0.36 6.84 -6.11
CA ASN A 5 -1.71 6.34 -6.42
C ASN A 5 -2.24 5.41 -5.32
N ALA A 6 -1.36 4.65 -4.67
CA ALA A 6 -1.72 3.80 -3.52
C ALA A 6 -2.12 4.62 -2.27
N ALA A 7 -1.60 5.85 -2.13
CA ALA A 7 -1.94 6.74 -1.02
C ALA A 7 -3.29 7.46 -1.19
N GLY A 8 -4.00 7.29 -2.32
CA GLY A 8 -5.32 7.90 -2.58
C GLY A 8 -5.31 9.43 -2.64
N LEU A 9 -4.18 10.03 -3.00
CA LEU A 9 -4.03 11.50 -3.04
C LEU A 9 -4.53 12.13 -4.34
N GLY A 10 -5.00 11.34 -5.33
CA GLY A 10 -5.62 11.84 -6.56
C GLY A 10 -4.74 12.74 -7.45
N MET A 11 -3.44 12.85 -7.11
CA MET A 11 -2.47 13.70 -7.81
C MET A 11 -1.43 12.85 -8.52
N THR A 12 -0.98 13.30 -9.69
CA THR A 12 0.14 12.65 -10.37
C THR A 12 1.45 12.90 -9.61
N PRO A 13 2.46 12.01 -9.73
CA PRO A 13 3.77 12.20 -9.12
C PRO A 13 4.43 13.54 -9.52
N GLU A 14 4.13 14.00 -10.73
CA GLU A 14 4.61 15.26 -11.29
C GLU A 14 3.92 16.48 -10.67
N GLU A 15 2.62 16.37 -10.40
CA GLU A 15 1.86 17.41 -9.69
C GLU A 15 2.27 17.52 -8.22
N TYR A 16 2.55 16.40 -7.56
CA TYR A 16 3.03 16.41 -6.17
C TYR A 16 4.43 17.02 -6.05
N THR A 17 5.34 16.66 -6.94
CA THR A 17 6.69 17.28 -6.99
C THR A 17 6.62 18.75 -7.40
N ALA A 18 5.76 19.10 -8.36
CA ALA A 18 5.54 20.50 -8.75
C ALA A 18 4.96 21.32 -7.58
N PHE A 19 4.01 20.77 -6.82
CA PHE A 19 3.41 21.43 -5.66
C PHE A 19 4.42 21.61 -4.51
N ALA A 20 5.27 20.60 -4.28
CA ALA A 20 6.37 20.69 -3.32
C ALA A 20 7.42 21.73 -3.74
N ILE A 21 7.76 21.80 -5.03
CA ILE A 21 8.69 22.79 -5.59
C ILE A 21 8.08 24.19 -5.54
N VAL A 22 6.80 24.36 -5.86
CA VAL A 22 6.12 25.67 -5.77
C VAL A 22 6.03 26.15 -4.33
N LYS A 23 5.73 25.28 -3.37
CA LYS A 23 5.77 25.63 -1.93
C LYS A 23 7.19 26.00 -1.48
N ALA A 24 8.20 25.26 -1.88
CA ALA A 24 9.60 25.57 -1.57
C ALA A 24 10.05 26.89 -2.21
N ALA A 25 9.65 27.16 -3.45
CA ALA A 25 9.94 28.42 -4.15
C ALA A 25 9.22 29.61 -3.48
N ALA A 26 7.97 29.47 -3.06
CA ALA A 26 7.24 30.52 -2.34
C ALA A 26 7.88 30.86 -1.00
N VAL A 27 8.37 29.86 -0.27
CA VAL A 27 9.12 30.07 0.99
C VAL A 27 10.48 30.71 0.70
N MET A 28 11.19 30.32 -0.37
CA MET A 28 12.45 30.97 -0.78
C MET A 28 12.25 32.42 -1.18
N LEU A 29 11.14 32.77 -1.87
CA LEU A 29 10.83 34.17 -2.22
C LEU A 29 10.62 35.05 -0.98
N GLY A 30 10.10 34.49 0.11
CA GLY A 30 9.96 35.16 1.41
C GLY A 30 11.30 35.33 2.16
N VAL A 31 12.27 34.45 1.88
CA VAL A 31 13.62 34.48 2.52
C VAL A 31 14.48 35.62 1.99
N ILE A 32 14.35 35.97 0.69
CA ILE A 32 15.19 36.98 0.04
C ILE A 32 15.13 38.36 0.74
N PRO A 33 13.95 38.96 1.03
CA PRO A 33 13.87 40.21 1.76
C PRO A 33 14.27 40.07 3.24
N CYS A 34 14.03 38.90 3.87
CA CYS A 34 14.44 38.67 5.25
C CYS A 34 15.97 38.56 5.42
N LEU A 35 16.67 38.02 4.42
CA LEU A 35 18.13 37.90 4.45
C LEU A 35 18.84 39.27 4.52
N PHE A 36 18.20 40.31 3.97
CA PHE A 36 18.75 41.66 3.92
C PHE A 36 18.52 42.47 5.21
N LEU A 37 17.40 42.21 5.92
CA LEU A 37 17.05 42.95 7.13
C LEU A 37 17.48 42.27 8.45
N PHE A 38 17.48 40.92 8.50
CA PHE A 38 17.84 40.20 9.72
C PHE A 38 18.43 38.81 9.40
N PRO A 39 19.77 38.66 9.37
CA PRO A 39 20.41 37.39 9.02
C PRO A 39 20.08 36.24 9.97
N LEU A 40 19.70 36.55 11.22
CA LEU A 40 19.29 35.54 12.20
C LEU A 40 17.91 34.93 11.89
N LEU A 41 16.98 35.70 11.32
CA LEU A 41 15.63 35.30 10.95
C LEU A 41 15.65 34.38 9.72
N ALA A 42 16.61 34.56 8.81
CA ALA A 42 16.79 33.69 7.66
C ALA A 42 17.10 32.24 8.05
N LEU A 43 17.89 32.06 9.10
CA LEU A 43 18.24 30.72 9.61
C LEU A 43 17.02 29.99 10.17
N VAL A 44 16.14 30.71 10.87
CA VAL A 44 14.88 30.16 11.38
C VAL A 44 13.91 29.77 10.25
N VAL A 45 13.81 30.61 9.21
CA VAL A 45 12.94 30.35 8.05
C VAL A 45 13.45 29.17 7.24
N ILE A 46 14.76 29.02 7.07
CA ILE A 46 15.34 27.83 6.43
C ILE A 46 15.03 26.55 7.23
N LEU A 47 15.17 26.61 8.56
CA LEU A 47 14.89 25.47 9.43
C LEU A 47 13.41 25.07 9.40
N LEU A 48 12.50 26.06 9.37
CA LEU A 48 11.08 25.83 9.18
C LEU A 48 10.75 25.24 7.80
N ALA A 49 11.40 25.74 6.74
CA ALA A 49 11.20 25.20 5.39
C ALA A 49 11.63 23.73 5.28
N VAL A 50 12.77 23.38 5.87
CA VAL A 50 13.26 22.00 5.97
C VAL A 50 12.29 21.14 6.78
N MET A 51 11.78 21.65 7.91
CA MET A 51 10.82 20.93 8.75
C MET A 51 9.49 20.65 8.03
N VAL A 52 8.98 21.64 7.28
CA VAL A 52 7.76 21.49 6.47
C VAL A 52 7.97 20.46 5.35
N TYR A 53 9.12 20.48 4.68
CA TYR A 53 9.47 19.54 3.64
C TYR A 53 9.51 18.08 4.16
N PHE A 54 10.18 17.86 5.29
CA PHE A 54 10.22 16.54 5.93
C PHE A 54 8.84 16.07 6.43
N LYS A 55 8.01 16.99 6.92
CA LYS A 55 6.65 16.66 7.38
C LYS A 55 5.75 16.22 6.25
N GLU A 56 5.88 16.80 5.06
CA GLU A 56 5.08 16.43 3.89
C GLU A 56 5.45 15.02 3.36
N ILE A 57 6.76 14.71 3.34
CA ILE A 57 7.24 13.36 2.96
C ILE A 57 6.72 12.30 3.96
N ARG A 58 6.82 12.56 5.26
CA ARG A 58 6.34 11.63 6.29
C ARG A 58 4.84 11.35 6.22
N ARG A 59 4.02 12.32 5.84
CA ARG A 59 2.58 12.13 5.70
C ARG A 59 2.18 11.12 4.62
N ALA A 60 2.94 11.03 3.53
CA ALA A 60 2.70 10.04 2.48
C ALA A 60 3.07 8.63 2.97
N ASP A 61 4.19 8.51 3.68
CA ASP A 61 4.63 7.24 4.26
C ASP A 61 3.68 6.77 5.38
N GLU A 62 3.18 7.67 6.23
CA GLU A 62 2.21 7.35 7.29
C GLU A 62 0.88 6.84 6.74
N LYS A 63 0.39 7.39 5.62
CA LYS A 63 -0.85 6.90 4.97
C LYS A 63 -0.66 5.51 4.36
N LEU A 64 0.50 5.25 3.76
CA LEU A 64 0.81 3.94 3.19
C LEU A 64 1.00 2.88 4.29
N SER A 65 1.72 3.23 5.36
CA SER A 65 1.89 2.32 6.49
C SER A 65 0.56 2.04 7.18
N GLY A 66 -0.31 3.05 7.38
CA GLY A 66 -1.63 2.86 7.95
C GLY A 66 -2.51 1.90 7.13
N LYS A 67 -2.54 2.04 5.81
CA LYS A 67 -3.23 1.09 4.93
C LYS A 67 -2.66 -0.33 5.00
N ARG A 68 -1.32 -0.42 5.02
CA ARG A 68 -0.65 -1.71 5.16
C ARG A 68 -1.03 -2.38 6.48
N ASP A 69 -0.96 -1.65 7.58
CA ASP A 69 -1.25 -2.17 8.92
C ASP A 69 -2.72 -2.62 9.05
N GLU A 70 -3.66 -1.87 8.45
CA GLU A 70 -5.06 -2.30 8.35
C GLU A 70 -5.20 -3.62 7.58
N ILE A 71 -4.58 -3.74 6.41
CA ILE A 71 -4.62 -4.96 5.60
C ILE A 71 -3.95 -6.12 6.33
N GLU A 72 -2.77 -5.90 6.93
CA GLU A 72 -2.05 -6.93 7.69
C GLU A 72 -2.89 -7.47 8.86
N SER A 73 -3.64 -6.61 9.53
CA SER A 73 -4.54 -7.02 10.62
C SER A 73 -5.67 -7.94 10.16
N GLU A 74 -6.07 -7.87 8.90
CA GLU A 74 -7.11 -8.70 8.31
C GLU A 74 -6.58 -9.98 7.64
N LEU A 75 -5.27 -10.06 7.35
CA LEU A 75 -4.69 -11.21 6.66
C LEU A 75 -4.94 -12.55 7.35
N PRO A 76 -4.91 -12.68 8.69
CA PRO A 76 -5.21 -13.97 9.34
C PRO A 76 -6.63 -14.46 9.03
N ARG A 77 -7.61 -13.54 8.98
CA ARG A 77 -8.99 -13.87 8.61
C ARG A 77 -9.12 -14.20 7.12
N PHE A 78 -8.41 -13.46 6.27
CA PHE A 78 -8.34 -13.74 4.84
C PHE A 78 -7.77 -15.14 4.58
N VAL A 79 -6.62 -15.47 5.17
CA VAL A 79 -5.96 -16.78 5.07
C VAL A 79 -6.88 -17.91 5.55
N ALA A 80 -7.58 -17.71 6.67
CA ALA A 80 -8.52 -18.71 7.18
C ALA A 80 -9.67 -18.96 6.19
N THR A 81 -10.23 -17.92 5.59
CA THR A 81 -11.30 -18.04 4.58
C THR A 81 -10.79 -18.74 3.34
N ILE A 82 -9.63 -18.32 2.80
CA ILE A 82 -9.01 -18.97 1.63
C ILE A 82 -8.75 -20.46 1.90
N THR A 83 -8.25 -20.81 3.08
CA THR A 83 -7.99 -22.22 3.46
C THR A 83 -9.28 -23.05 3.41
N GLN A 84 -10.40 -22.51 3.88
CA GLN A 84 -11.69 -23.20 3.84
C GLN A 84 -12.24 -23.38 2.42
N GLU A 85 -12.07 -22.35 1.60
CA GLU A 85 -12.58 -22.37 0.22
C GLU A 85 -11.74 -23.28 -0.69
N LEU A 86 -10.42 -23.34 -0.48
CA LEU A 86 -9.51 -24.23 -1.20
C LEU A 86 -9.88 -25.72 -1.04
N ALA A 87 -10.56 -26.09 0.04
CA ALA A 87 -11.07 -27.45 0.21
C ALA A 87 -12.16 -27.82 -0.81
N ASN A 88 -12.86 -26.83 -1.36
CA ASN A 88 -13.99 -27.01 -2.26
C ASN A 88 -13.73 -26.54 -3.70
N SER A 89 -12.87 -25.56 -3.88
CA SER A 89 -12.58 -24.93 -5.18
C SER A 89 -11.12 -24.48 -5.25
N ARG A 90 -10.60 -24.36 -6.47
CA ARG A 90 -9.29 -23.75 -6.75
C ARG A 90 -9.40 -22.43 -7.53
N ASP A 91 -10.61 -21.87 -7.60
CA ASP A 91 -10.85 -20.60 -8.29
C ASP A 91 -10.46 -19.41 -7.40
N VAL A 92 -9.23 -18.97 -7.55
CA VAL A 92 -8.65 -17.86 -6.76
C VAL A 92 -9.44 -16.56 -6.94
N LEU A 93 -9.97 -16.28 -8.14
CA LEU A 93 -10.77 -15.07 -8.37
C LEU A 93 -12.05 -15.08 -7.53
N SER A 94 -12.78 -16.20 -7.57
CA SER A 94 -14.01 -16.38 -6.79
C SER A 94 -13.76 -16.25 -5.28
N MET A 95 -12.67 -16.83 -4.77
CA MET A 95 -12.29 -16.72 -3.35
C MET A 95 -12.03 -15.28 -2.92
N VAL A 96 -11.30 -14.53 -3.73
CA VAL A 96 -11.01 -13.12 -3.46
C VAL A 96 -12.28 -12.29 -3.49
N GLU A 97 -13.16 -12.51 -4.46
CA GLU A 97 -14.46 -11.83 -4.58
C GLU A 97 -15.40 -12.11 -3.41
N HIS A 98 -15.41 -13.36 -2.95
CA HIS A 98 -16.22 -13.75 -1.80
C HIS A 98 -15.72 -13.10 -0.51
N TYR A 99 -14.40 -13.15 -0.27
CA TYR A 99 -13.83 -12.50 0.92
C TYR A 99 -14.05 -10.99 0.92
N LYS A 100 -13.96 -10.33 -0.25
CA LYS A 100 -14.17 -8.89 -0.41
C LYS A 100 -15.48 -8.40 0.19
N GLN A 101 -16.55 -9.19 0.14
CA GLN A 101 -17.86 -8.85 0.71
C GLN A 101 -17.83 -8.67 2.24
N ASN A 102 -16.84 -9.29 2.89
CA ASN A 102 -16.67 -9.27 4.34
C ASN A 102 -15.41 -8.54 4.81
N ALA A 103 -14.63 -7.99 3.89
CA ALA A 103 -13.41 -7.25 4.17
C ALA A 103 -13.70 -5.85 4.69
N GLY A 104 -12.78 -5.30 5.49
CA GLY A 104 -12.80 -3.88 5.87
C GLY A 104 -12.68 -2.97 4.65
N ALA A 105 -13.13 -1.71 4.77
CA ALA A 105 -13.23 -0.79 3.64
C ALA A 105 -11.91 -0.62 2.87
N THR A 106 -10.78 -0.52 3.58
CA THR A 106 -9.45 -0.37 2.99
C THR A 106 -9.04 -1.60 2.20
N PHE A 107 -9.21 -2.79 2.80
CA PHE A 107 -8.84 -4.04 2.14
C PHE A 107 -9.80 -4.35 0.97
N ALA A 108 -11.10 -4.13 1.13
CA ALA A 108 -12.10 -4.31 0.08
C ALA A 108 -11.78 -3.47 -1.17
N ALA A 109 -11.39 -2.20 -0.99
CA ALA A 109 -11.00 -1.34 -2.11
C ALA A 109 -9.77 -1.85 -2.87
N GLU A 110 -8.80 -2.40 -2.16
CA GLU A 110 -7.61 -2.98 -2.78
C GLU A 110 -7.90 -4.32 -3.47
N LEU A 111 -8.81 -5.12 -2.90
CA LEU A 111 -9.29 -6.35 -3.53
C LEU A 111 -10.14 -6.06 -4.78
N ASP A 112 -10.86 -4.92 -4.84
CA ASP A 112 -11.55 -4.48 -6.06
C ASP A 112 -10.57 -4.23 -7.20
N ILE A 113 -9.45 -3.56 -6.91
CA ILE A 113 -8.39 -3.33 -7.89
C ILE A 113 -7.76 -4.66 -8.31
N LEU A 114 -7.48 -5.55 -7.36
CA LEU A 114 -6.92 -6.88 -7.64
C LEU A 114 -7.85 -7.70 -8.55
N THR A 115 -9.14 -7.78 -8.23
CA THR A 115 -10.11 -8.55 -9.03
C THR A 115 -10.31 -7.97 -10.43
N ALA A 116 -10.30 -6.63 -10.57
CA ALA A 116 -10.32 -5.97 -11.87
C ALA A 116 -9.07 -6.29 -12.71
N ASP A 117 -7.89 -6.26 -12.08
CA ASP A 117 -6.62 -6.64 -12.71
C ASP A 117 -6.61 -8.12 -13.14
N MET A 118 -7.14 -9.02 -12.30
CA MET A 118 -7.25 -10.46 -12.61
C MET A 118 -8.19 -10.72 -13.79
N ARG A 119 -9.31 -10.01 -13.86
CA ARG A 119 -10.27 -10.12 -14.98
C ARG A 119 -9.74 -9.59 -16.31
N SER A 120 -8.84 -8.61 -16.26
CA SER A 120 -8.28 -7.96 -17.45
C SER A 120 -7.00 -8.58 -17.98
N GLY A 121 -6.35 -9.48 -17.21
CA GLY A 121 -5.03 -10.00 -17.56
C GLY A 121 -4.66 -11.32 -16.89
N SER A 122 -3.36 -11.52 -16.69
CA SER A 122 -2.85 -12.70 -15.99
C SER A 122 -3.04 -12.59 -14.47
N TYR A 123 -3.57 -13.62 -13.86
CA TYR A 123 -3.78 -13.71 -12.41
C TYR A 123 -2.46 -13.57 -11.63
N GLU A 124 -1.38 -14.22 -12.09
CA GLU A 124 -0.07 -14.08 -11.46
C GLU A 124 0.45 -12.63 -11.53
N ALA A 125 0.31 -11.98 -12.67
CA ALA A 125 0.73 -10.59 -12.82
C ALA A 125 -0.11 -9.64 -11.96
N ALA A 126 -1.40 -9.89 -11.81
CA ALA A 126 -2.28 -9.12 -10.93
C ALA A 126 -1.88 -9.27 -9.46
N LEU A 127 -1.64 -10.49 -9.00
CA LEU A 127 -1.18 -10.79 -7.64
C LEU A 127 0.19 -10.17 -7.35
N THR A 128 1.13 -10.25 -8.28
CA THR A 128 2.46 -9.64 -8.12
C THR A 128 2.36 -8.10 -8.04
N ARG A 129 1.50 -7.46 -8.84
CA ARG A 129 1.27 -6.01 -8.75
C ARG A 129 0.62 -5.63 -7.42
N PHE A 130 -0.30 -6.45 -6.93
CA PHE A 130 -0.94 -6.25 -5.64
C PHE A 130 0.07 -6.29 -4.49
N GLU A 131 0.93 -7.32 -4.44
CA GLU A 131 2.03 -7.44 -3.49
C GLU A 131 2.95 -6.22 -3.50
N ALA A 132 3.40 -5.81 -4.69
CA ALA A 132 4.37 -4.71 -4.86
C ALA A 132 3.86 -3.36 -4.33
N ARG A 133 2.54 -3.19 -4.11
CA ARG A 133 1.98 -1.94 -3.59
C ARG A 133 2.19 -1.74 -2.10
N PHE A 134 2.31 -2.80 -1.31
CA PHE A 134 2.27 -2.72 0.15
C PHE A 134 3.58 -3.03 0.85
N ASN A 135 4.54 -3.66 0.17
CA ASN A 135 5.83 -4.07 0.74
C ASN A 135 5.68 -4.75 2.12
N SER A 136 4.75 -5.70 2.21
CA SER A 136 4.43 -6.45 3.41
C SER A 136 4.91 -7.90 3.28
N PRO A 137 5.79 -8.39 4.19
CA PRO A 137 6.22 -9.78 4.16
C PRO A 137 5.07 -10.77 4.32
N LEU A 138 4.10 -10.47 5.19
CA LEU A 138 2.92 -11.32 5.42
C LEU A 138 2.06 -11.41 4.15
N LEU A 139 1.84 -10.29 3.47
CA LEU A 139 1.12 -10.28 2.19
C LEU A 139 1.88 -11.03 1.10
N SER A 140 3.21 -10.93 1.07
CA SER A 140 4.06 -11.68 0.14
C SER A 140 3.88 -13.18 0.28
N ASP A 141 3.80 -13.69 1.51
CA ASP A 141 3.57 -15.11 1.76
C ASP A 141 2.19 -15.55 1.29
N VAL A 142 1.15 -14.73 1.52
CA VAL A 142 -0.21 -15.00 1.03
C VAL A 142 -0.24 -15.03 -0.50
N VAL A 143 0.36 -14.04 -1.16
CA VAL A 143 0.41 -13.96 -2.64
C VAL A 143 1.17 -15.15 -3.22
N ARG A 144 2.29 -15.53 -2.61
CA ARG A 144 3.07 -16.72 -3.02
C ARG A 144 2.21 -17.99 -2.95
N GLY A 145 1.43 -18.16 -1.87
CA GLY A 145 0.50 -19.27 -1.74
C GLY A 145 -0.57 -19.28 -2.83
N LEU A 146 -1.18 -18.12 -3.12
CA LEU A 146 -2.18 -18.00 -4.18
C LEU A 146 -1.61 -18.31 -5.57
N ILE A 147 -0.39 -17.84 -5.86
CA ILE A 147 0.31 -18.17 -7.12
C ILE A 147 0.60 -19.68 -7.19
N GLY A 148 1.00 -20.30 -6.07
CA GLY A 148 1.17 -21.76 -6.01
C GLY A 148 -0.12 -22.51 -6.35
N VAL A 149 -1.27 -22.09 -5.81
CA VAL A 149 -2.58 -22.64 -6.15
C VAL A 149 -2.89 -22.54 -7.65
N LEU A 150 -2.59 -21.40 -8.27
CA LEU A 150 -2.77 -21.17 -9.71
C LEU A 150 -1.90 -22.12 -10.56
N ARG A 151 -0.73 -22.49 -10.05
CA ARG A 151 0.20 -23.44 -10.69
C ARG A 151 -0.15 -24.90 -10.44
N GLY A 152 -1.11 -25.16 -9.56
CA GLY A 152 -1.57 -26.51 -9.23
C GLY A 152 -0.95 -27.12 -7.97
N ASP A 153 -0.23 -26.36 -7.18
CA ASP A 153 0.36 -26.80 -5.92
C ASP A 153 -0.71 -27.11 -4.86
N ASP A 154 -0.33 -27.83 -3.79
CA ASP A 154 -1.20 -28.07 -2.65
C ASP A 154 -1.32 -26.82 -1.77
N GLY A 155 -2.25 -25.96 -2.15
CA GLY A 155 -2.52 -24.71 -1.43
C GLY A 155 -3.11 -24.94 -0.04
N VAL A 156 -3.86 -26.01 0.19
CA VAL A 156 -4.51 -26.25 1.49
C VAL A 156 -3.47 -26.41 2.58
N HIS A 157 -2.47 -27.25 2.35
CA HIS A 157 -1.39 -27.46 3.32
C HIS A 157 -0.57 -26.18 3.55
N TYR A 158 -0.25 -25.47 2.48
CA TYR A 158 0.49 -24.20 2.57
C TYR A 158 -0.25 -23.19 3.44
N PHE A 159 -1.54 -22.95 3.15
CA PHE A 159 -2.33 -21.96 3.89
C PHE A 159 -2.66 -22.38 5.32
N GLN A 160 -2.74 -23.69 5.63
CA GLN A 160 -2.85 -24.19 7.00
C GLN A 160 -1.59 -23.86 7.81
N MET A 161 -0.41 -24.05 7.23
CA MET A 161 0.87 -23.66 7.85
C MET A 161 0.93 -22.17 8.08
N LEU A 162 0.61 -21.39 7.05
CA LEU A 162 0.62 -19.92 7.12
C LEU A 162 -0.35 -19.40 8.19
N ALA A 163 -1.56 -19.98 8.28
CA ALA A 163 -2.54 -19.62 9.31
C ALA A 163 -2.06 -19.95 10.72
N HIS A 164 -1.25 -21.00 10.88
CA HIS A 164 -0.64 -21.34 12.17
C HIS A 164 0.42 -20.32 12.58
N ASP A 165 1.30 -19.97 11.66
CA ASP A 165 2.39 -19.00 11.88
C ASP A 165 1.84 -17.61 12.22
N MET A 166 0.79 -17.17 11.52
CA MET A 166 0.13 -15.89 11.78
C MET A 166 -0.56 -15.79 13.16
N LYS A 167 -0.87 -16.91 13.81
CA LYS A 167 -1.43 -16.92 15.17
C LYS A 167 -0.38 -16.78 16.26
N GLN A 168 0.88 -16.95 15.93
CA GLN A 168 2.00 -16.87 16.87
C GLN A 168 2.67 -15.49 16.87
N LEU A 169 2.32 -14.60 15.93
CA LEU A 169 2.76 -13.21 15.84
C LEU A 169 1.85 -12.29 16.65
#